data_0a8c006839025cd88c78de787bee7014
#
_entry.id   0a8c006839025cd88c78de787bee7014
#
_cell.length_a   1.000
_cell.length_b   1.000
_cell.length_c   1.000
_cell.angle_alpha   90.00
_cell.angle_beta   90.00
_cell.angle_gamma   90.00
#
_symmetry.space_group_name_H-M   'P 1'
#
loop_
_entity.id
_entity.type
_entity.pdbx_description
1 polymer ?
#
loop_
_entity_poly.entity_id
_entity_poly.type
_entity_poly.pdbx_seq_one_letter_code
_entity_poly.pdbx_strand_id
1 'polypeptide(L)'
;MNPVFRQLSAALSSARLGCSIRYAIDVHSRRLQRTISVDRANTYQTHRYYCCFEMKPKVYVTRNDYARIGLDLLREECDISLWDEAYPVPRDEFLKNVAGKDAIYCSLNDRIDKELLDQAGPNLKVISTISVGYDHIDVKECKQRGIRIGYTPDVLTDATAELTVALLLATARRLFEANKQVHTGGWKSWSPMWMCGTGVKNSVVGIFGFGRIGQEVAKRLAPFKPSRIQFTSRTDKFLTAEDLGVTQVPFDELVETSDFLIIACSYNIETANMFNDAVFSRMKPSAILINTSRGGVVEQHDLIHALRAGKIQAAGLDVTTPEPLPLDNPLLTLPNVVVLPHIGSADIETRIEMSRITACNILAGLKGVKMLSEV
;
A
#
# COMPACT_ATOMS: atom_id res chain seq x y z
N MET A 1 -7.55 30.01 -18.80
CA MET A 1 -8.86 30.62 -19.08
C MET A 1 -9.74 29.63 -19.83
N ASN A 2 -10.84 29.23 -19.21
CA ASN A 2 -11.78 28.21 -19.69
C ASN A 2 -12.46 28.66 -21.00
N PRO A 3 -12.61 27.81 -22.03
CA PRO A 3 -13.23 28.12 -23.32
C PRO A 3 -14.64 28.75 -23.22
N VAL A 4 -15.39 28.44 -22.18
CA VAL A 4 -16.72 29.00 -21.90
C VAL A 4 -16.67 30.54 -21.69
N PHE A 5 -15.54 31.10 -21.21
CA PHE A 5 -15.39 32.54 -21.04
C PHE A 5 -15.14 33.30 -22.36
N ARG A 6 -14.61 32.66 -23.39
CA ARG A 6 -14.40 33.28 -24.70
C ARG A 6 -15.68 33.44 -25.51
N GLN A 7 -16.63 32.52 -25.38
CA GLN A 7 -17.93 32.67 -26.07
C GLN A 7 -18.85 33.75 -25.47
N LEU A 8 -18.76 33.97 -24.18
CA LEU A 8 -19.51 35.06 -23.52
C LEU A 8 -18.98 36.47 -23.80
N SER A 9 -17.67 36.61 -24.05
CA SER A 9 -17.04 37.86 -24.42
C SER A 9 -17.44 38.34 -25.83
N ALA A 10 -17.61 37.42 -26.79
CA ALA A 10 -17.99 37.76 -28.15
C ALA A 10 -19.47 38.16 -28.30
N ALA A 11 -20.33 37.66 -27.43
CA ALA A 11 -21.76 38.04 -27.44
C ALA A 11 -22.07 39.40 -26.82
N LEU A 12 -21.12 39.97 -26.02
CA LEU A 12 -21.32 41.21 -25.33
C LEU A 12 -20.80 42.45 -26.10
N SER A 13 -20.08 42.26 -27.22
CA SER A 13 -19.51 43.34 -28.00
C SER A 13 -20.45 43.94 -29.06
N SER A 14 -21.61 43.37 -29.31
CA SER A 14 -22.53 43.82 -30.38
C SER A 14 -23.82 44.47 -29.90
N ALA A 15 -24.03 44.63 -28.58
CA ALA A 15 -25.25 45.26 -28.07
C ALA A 15 -24.93 46.56 -27.29
N ARG A 16 -24.97 47.70 -27.97
CA ARG A 16 -25.13 49.03 -27.33
C ARG A 16 -26.58 49.19 -26.84
N LEU A 17 -26.90 48.60 -25.66
CA LEU A 17 -28.14 48.88 -24.95
C LEU A 17 -27.90 48.69 -23.45
N GLY A 18 -28.31 49.66 -22.65
CA GLY A 18 -28.09 49.68 -21.19
C GLY A 18 -28.70 48.46 -20.49
N CYS A 19 -27.88 47.49 -20.17
CA CYS A 19 -28.26 46.30 -19.44
C CYS A 19 -27.65 46.36 -18.04
N SER A 20 -28.48 46.44 -17.00
CA SER A 20 -27.99 46.30 -15.63
C SER A 20 -28.03 44.83 -15.20
N ILE A 21 -26.87 44.31 -14.82
CA ILE A 21 -26.76 42.91 -14.29
C ILE A 21 -26.79 43.03 -12.76
N ARG A 22 -27.80 42.46 -12.13
CA ARG A 22 -27.85 42.32 -10.67
C ARG A 22 -27.55 40.85 -10.28
N TYR A 23 -26.73 40.71 -9.28
CA TYR A 23 -26.43 39.44 -8.65
C TYR A 23 -27.16 39.34 -7.30
N ALA A 24 -27.92 38.29 -7.08
CA ALA A 24 -28.46 37.98 -5.77
C ALA A 24 -27.91 36.63 -5.32
N ILE A 25 -27.37 36.55 -4.11
CA ILE A 25 -26.93 35.32 -3.48
C ILE A 25 -28.02 34.87 -2.53
N ASP A 26 -28.62 33.72 -2.80
CA ASP A 26 -29.50 33.08 -1.84
C ASP A 26 -28.67 32.24 -0.86
N VAL A 27 -28.57 32.72 0.37
CA VAL A 27 -27.75 32.18 1.44
C VAL A 27 -28.25 30.79 1.89
N HIS A 28 -29.51 30.44 1.63
CA HIS A 28 -30.11 29.17 2.05
C HIS A 28 -29.93 28.02 1.05
N SER A 29 -29.80 28.35 -0.23
CA SER A 29 -29.67 27.30 -1.27
C SER A 29 -28.28 27.20 -1.90
N ARG A 30 -27.33 28.06 -1.54
CA ARG A 30 -25.98 28.15 -2.15
C ARG A 30 -25.99 28.22 -3.69
N ARG A 31 -27.04 28.81 -4.27
CA ARG A 31 -27.20 28.98 -5.72
C ARG A 31 -27.03 30.43 -6.12
N LEU A 32 -26.20 30.69 -7.12
CA LEU A 32 -26.07 32.01 -7.74
C LEU A 32 -27.18 32.18 -8.77
N GLN A 33 -28.08 33.15 -8.57
CA GLN A 33 -29.10 33.49 -9.54
C GLN A 33 -28.61 34.69 -10.37
N ARG A 34 -28.66 34.54 -11.66
CA ARG A 34 -28.35 35.63 -12.61
C ARG A 34 -29.66 36.03 -13.27
N THR A 35 -30.12 37.25 -13.02
CA THR A 35 -31.30 37.83 -13.66
C THR A 35 -30.82 38.87 -14.65
N ILE A 36 -31.12 38.71 -15.92
CA ILE A 36 -30.91 39.72 -16.94
C ILE A 36 -32.28 40.32 -17.22
N SER A 37 -32.48 41.59 -16.85
CA SER A 37 -33.65 42.34 -17.25
C SER A 37 -33.35 43.27 -18.44
N VAL A 38 -34.10 43.13 -19.51
CA VAL A 38 -34.03 44.03 -20.66
C VAL A 38 -35.32 44.83 -20.65
N ASP A 39 -35.19 46.14 -20.43
CA ASP A 39 -36.32 47.05 -20.52
C ASP A 39 -36.56 47.41 -21.97
N ARG A 40 -37.60 46.77 -22.58
CA ARG A 40 -38.49 47.28 -23.61
C ARG A 40 -39.50 46.21 -24.04
N ALA A 41 -40.71 46.68 -24.21
CA ALA A 41 -41.88 45.91 -24.59
C ALA A 41 -41.65 44.94 -25.76
N ASN A 42 -41.48 43.67 -25.41
CA ASN A 42 -41.83 42.52 -26.22
C ASN A 42 -41.67 41.24 -25.40
N THR A 43 -42.61 40.37 -25.50
CA THR A 43 -42.69 39.09 -24.80
C THR A 43 -41.47 38.22 -25.00
N TYR A 44 -40.50 38.31 -24.05
CA TYR A 44 -39.42 37.33 -23.98
C TYR A 44 -39.59 36.42 -22.76
N GLN A 45 -39.64 35.12 -23.01
CA GLN A 45 -39.54 34.11 -21.95
C GLN A 45 -38.24 34.27 -21.22
N THR A 46 -38.31 34.54 -19.92
CA THR A 46 -37.13 34.53 -19.04
C THR A 46 -36.68 33.11 -18.82
N HIS A 47 -35.66 32.67 -19.55
CA HIS A 47 -34.96 31.43 -19.22
C HIS A 47 -34.08 31.65 -17.97
N ARG A 48 -34.49 31.09 -16.86
CA ARG A 48 -33.65 31.02 -15.64
C ARG A 48 -32.55 29.99 -15.87
N TYR A 49 -31.36 30.43 -16.14
CA TYR A 49 -30.18 29.59 -16.12
C TYR A 49 -29.72 29.44 -14.66
N TYR A 50 -29.93 28.27 -14.08
CA TYR A 50 -29.34 27.92 -12.80
C TYR A 50 -27.91 27.43 -13.08
N CYS A 51 -26.91 28.24 -12.77
CA CYS A 51 -25.54 27.75 -12.69
C CYS A 51 -25.40 27.01 -11.35
N CYS A 52 -25.67 25.71 -11.33
CA CYS A 52 -25.29 24.89 -10.21
C CYS A 52 -23.76 24.89 -10.17
N PHE A 53 -23.16 25.60 -9.25
CA PHE A 53 -21.80 25.32 -8.85
C PHE A 53 -21.83 23.97 -8.17
N GLU A 54 -21.55 22.90 -8.88
CA GLU A 54 -21.30 21.60 -8.27
C GLU A 54 -20.09 21.78 -7.35
N MET A 55 -20.32 21.66 -6.04
CA MET A 55 -19.22 21.69 -5.08
C MET A 55 -18.34 20.47 -5.34
N LYS A 56 -17.05 20.70 -5.54
CA LYS A 56 -16.09 19.60 -5.68
C LYS A 56 -16.13 18.69 -4.47
N PRO A 57 -16.06 17.36 -4.65
CA PRO A 57 -15.93 16.42 -3.54
C PRO A 57 -14.71 16.74 -2.68
N LYS A 58 -14.85 16.57 -1.38
CA LYS A 58 -13.78 16.83 -0.41
C LYS A 58 -12.98 15.57 -0.12
N VAL A 59 -11.69 15.59 -0.40
CA VAL A 59 -10.79 14.46 -0.17
C VAL A 59 -9.78 14.80 0.93
N TYR A 60 -9.64 13.93 1.91
CA TYR A 60 -8.56 14.01 2.88
C TYR A 60 -7.42 13.08 2.47
N VAL A 61 -6.20 13.61 2.47
CA VAL A 61 -4.97 12.90 2.11
C VAL A 61 -4.08 12.85 3.36
N THR A 62 -3.67 11.65 3.76
CA THR A 62 -3.03 11.42 5.06
C THR A 62 -1.53 11.74 5.11
N ARG A 63 -0.91 12.15 3.98
CA ARG A 63 0.52 12.52 3.89
C ARG A 63 0.77 13.44 2.70
N ASN A 64 1.84 14.26 2.75
CA ASN A 64 2.22 15.15 1.65
C ASN A 64 3.26 14.54 0.68
N ASP A 65 3.90 13.43 1.04
CA ASP A 65 5.00 12.81 0.30
C ASP A 65 4.56 11.71 -0.70
N TYR A 66 3.26 11.58 -0.96
CA TYR A 66 2.77 10.75 -2.07
C TYR A 66 3.21 11.32 -3.43
N ALA A 67 3.44 10.43 -4.42
CA ALA A 67 3.83 10.86 -5.76
C ALA A 67 2.79 11.84 -6.35
N ARG A 68 3.30 12.96 -6.88
CA ARG A 68 2.47 14.12 -7.31
C ARG A 68 1.37 13.78 -8.30
N ILE A 69 1.61 12.80 -9.18
CA ILE A 69 0.65 12.42 -10.22
C ILE A 69 -0.75 12.10 -9.65
N GLY A 70 -0.82 11.36 -8.53
CA GLY A 70 -2.10 11.06 -7.90
C GLY A 70 -2.75 12.30 -7.28
N LEU A 71 -1.95 13.14 -6.62
CA LEU A 71 -2.44 14.38 -6.00
C LEU A 71 -2.94 15.38 -7.06
N ASP A 72 -2.24 15.49 -8.18
CA ASP A 72 -2.60 16.42 -9.25
C ASP A 72 -3.90 15.98 -9.95
N LEU A 73 -4.08 14.67 -10.20
CA LEU A 73 -5.34 14.12 -10.70
C LEU A 73 -6.52 14.46 -9.78
N LEU A 74 -6.33 14.33 -8.45
CA LEU A 74 -7.39 14.67 -7.49
C LEU A 74 -7.67 16.18 -7.46
N ARG A 75 -6.66 17.06 -7.53
CA ARG A 75 -6.84 18.53 -7.52
C ARG A 75 -7.67 19.06 -8.69
N GLU A 76 -7.64 18.38 -9.81
CA GLU A 76 -8.46 18.77 -10.98
C GLU A 76 -9.96 18.67 -10.66
N GLU A 77 -10.39 17.62 -9.97
CA GLU A 77 -11.81 17.30 -9.77
C GLU A 77 -12.30 17.46 -8.31
N CYS A 78 -11.40 17.52 -7.33
CA CYS A 78 -11.70 17.49 -5.91
C CYS A 78 -11.13 18.72 -5.17
N ASP A 79 -11.70 18.99 -4.00
CA ASP A 79 -11.15 19.90 -2.98
C ASP A 79 -10.34 19.05 -2.00
N ILE A 80 -9.00 19.22 -2.05
CA ILE A 80 -8.08 18.39 -1.28
C ILE A 80 -7.65 19.12 -0.01
N SER A 81 -7.78 18.47 1.13
CA SER A 81 -7.05 18.79 2.35
C SER A 81 -6.08 17.66 2.66
N LEU A 82 -4.85 18.00 3.04
CA LEU A 82 -3.81 17.01 3.30
C LEU A 82 -3.13 17.26 4.64
N TRP A 83 -2.60 16.21 5.23
CA TRP A 83 -1.63 16.29 6.30
C TRP A 83 -0.28 16.70 5.70
N ASP A 84 0.16 17.94 6.01
CA ASP A 84 1.31 18.56 5.33
C ASP A 84 2.66 18.15 5.95
N GLU A 85 2.80 16.87 6.25
CA GLU A 85 4.02 16.27 6.78
C GLU A 85 4.31 14.92 6.11
N ALA A 86 5.59 14.52 6.12
CA ALA A 86 6.04 13.26 5.54
C ALA A 86 6.00 12.07 6.53
N TYR A 87 5.40 12.23 7.68
CA TYR A 87 5.17 11.15 8.64
C TYR A 87 3.66 10.90 8.80
N PRO A 88 3.27 9.73 9.34
CA PRO A 88 1.86 9.37 9.50
C PRO A 88 1.10 10.43 10.30
N VAL A 89 -0.11 10.75 9.87
CA VAL A 89 -0.98 11.68 10.58
C VAL A 89 -1.27 11.15 12.00
N PRO A 90 -1.08 11.97 13.06
CA PRO A 90 -1.46 11.59 14.41
C PRO A 90 -2.96 11.26 14.50
N ARG A 91 -3.32 10.29 15.34
CA ARG A 91 -4.70 9.80 15.45
C ARG A 91 -5.71 10.93 15.67
N ASP A 92 -5.42 11.84 16.61
CA ASP A 92 -6.31 12.94 16.98
C ASP A 92 -6.53 13.91 15.81
N GLU A 93 -5.46 14.21 15.06
CA GLU A 93 -5.54 15.07 13.87
C GLU A 93 -6.29 14.35 12.73
N PHE A 94 -6.12 13.03 12.60
CA PHE A 94 -6.86 12.26 11.60
C PHE A 94 -8.36 12.29 11.89
N LEU A 95 -8.76 12.01 13.12
CA LEU A 95 -10.17 12.06 13.55
C LEU A 95 -10.79 13.44 13.32
N LYS A 96 -10.06 14.52 13.64
CA LYS A 96 -10.51 15.90 13.44
C LYS A 96 -10.69 16.27 11.96
N ASN A 97 -9.72 15.89 11.13
CA ASN A 97 -9.67 16.34 9.73
C ASN A 97 -10.51 15.49 8.78
N VAL A 98 -10.90 14.26 9.17
CA VAL A 98 -11.74 13.39 8.34
C VAL A 98 -13.20 13.80 8.32
N ALA A 99 -13.65 14.60 9.29
CA ALA A 99 -15.04 15.01 9.43
C ALA A 99 -15.58 15.70 8.17
N GLY A 100 -16.72 15.20 7.66
CA GLY A 100 -17.40 15.74 6.49
C GLY A 100 -16.66 15.61 5.16
N LYS A 101 -15.70 14.69 5.04
CA LYS A 101 -15.04 14.36 3.79
C LYS A 101 -15.85 13.34 2.99
N ASP A 102 -15.73 13.41 1.67
CA ASP A 102 -16.36 12.47 0.74
C ASP A 102 -15.45 11.27 0.44
N ALA A 103 -14.12 11.45 0.54
CA ALA A 103 -13.15 10.38 0.35
C ALA A 103 -11.89 10.55 1.20
N ILE A 104 -11.18 9.43 1.41
CA ILE A 104 -9.88 9.35 2.09
C ILE A 104 -8.86 8.69 1.16
N TYR A 105 -7.69 9.33 1.01
CA TYR A 105 -6.48 8.76 0.44
C TYR A 105 -5.54 8.41 1.58
N CYS A 106 -5.33 7.13 1.86
CA CYS A 106 -4.56 6.67 3.01
C CYS A 106 -3.43 5.69 2.63
N SER A 107 -2.62 5.35 3.62
CA SER A 107 -1.55 4.36 3.56
C SER A 107 -1.78 3.24 4.58
N LEU A 108 -0.90 2.25 4.58
CA LEU A 108 -0.94 1.12 5.50
C LEU A 108 -0.77 1.49 6.99
N ASN A 109 -0.26 2.70 7.28
CA ASN A 109 -0.08 3.19 8.65
C ASN A 109 -1.35 3.83 9.23
N ASP A 110 -2.36 4.07 8.40
CA ASP A 110 -3.56 4.82 8.74
C ASP A 110 -4.68 3.87 9.16
N ARG A 111 -4.92 3.73 10.45
CA ARG A 111 -5.96 2.86 10.98
C ARG A 111 -7.36 3.41 10.67
N ILE A 112 -8.11 2.69 9.85
CA ILE A 112 -9.50 2.98 9.46
C ILE A 112 -10.43 2.02 10.21
N ASP A 113 -10.85 2.41 11.38
CA ASP A 113 -11.75 1.64 12.26
C ASP A 113 -13.09 2.34 12.43
N LYS A 114 -13.98 1.71 13.21
CA LYS A 114 -15.31 2.24 13.49
C LYS A 114 -15.30 3.66 14.02
N GLU A 115 -14.37 4.01 14.92
CA GLU A 115 -14.25 5.34 15.51
C GLU A 115 -13.98 6.41 14.42
N LEU A 116 -13.03 6.15 13.51
CA LEU A 116 -12.73 7.05 12.40
C LEU A 116 -13.92 7.20 11.47
N LEU A 117 -14.60 6.10 11.15
CA LEU A 117 -15.77 6.10 10.27
C LEU A 117 -16.95 6.84 10.89
N ASP A 118 -17.13 6.78 12.21
CA ASP A 118 -18.12 7.56 12.94
C ASP A 118 -17.82 9.07 12.85
N GLN A 119 -16.56 9.47 12.99
CA GLN A 119 -16.12 10.86 12.89
C GLN A 119 -16.21 11.41 11.45
N ALA A 120 -15.90 10.60 10.45
CA ALA A 120 -16.03 10.98 9.05
C ALA A 120 -17.49 11.34 8.68
N GLY A 121 -18.43 10.64 9.27
CA GLY A 121 -19.86 10.86 9.08
C GLY A 121 -20.40 10.29 7.75
N PRO A 122 -21.68 10.59 7.44
CA PRO A 122 -22.42 9.94 6.34
C PRO A 122 -21.98 10.38 4.94
N ASN A 123 -21.14 11.40 4.82
CA ASN A 123 -20.68 11.87 3.51
C ASN A 123 -19.57 11.02 2.91
N LEU A 124 -18.87 10.21 3.73
CA LEU A 124 -17.75 9.39 3.28
C LEU A 124 -18.25 8.27 2.38
N LYS A 125 -17.80 8.26 1.14
CA LYS A 125 -18.18 7.30 0.09
C LYS A 125 -17.07 6.37 -0.32
N VAL A 126 -15.81 6.84 -0.21
CA VAL A 126 -14.65 6.14 -0.76
C VAL A 126 -13.47 6.23 0.18
N ILE A 127 -12.80 5.12 0.37
CA ILE A 127 -11.46 5.03 0.96
C ILE A 127 -10.57 4.35 -0.06
N SER A 128 -9.41 4.92 -0.37
CA SER A 128 -8.44 4.24 -1.24
C SER A 128 -7.07 4.25 -0.58
N THR A 129 -6.51 3.03 -0.42
CA THR A 129 -5.19 2.85 0.19
C THR A 129 -4.12 2.62 -0.87
N ILE A 130 -2.95 3.26 -0.67
CA ILE A 130 -1.76 3.07 -1.53
C ILE A 130 -1.00 1.80 -1.12
N SER A 131 -1.71 0.66 -1.07
CA SER A 131 -1.15 -0.63 -0.67
C SER A 131 -1.93 -1.79 -1.28
N VAL A 132 -1.34 -2.99 -1.32
CA VAL A 132 -2.03 -4.24 -1.65
C VAL A 132 -2.79 -4.77 -0.44
N GLY A 133 -2.14 -4.75 0.72
CA GLY A 133 -2.80 -5.14 1.96
C GLY A 133 -3.72 -4.02 2.46
N TYR A 134 -4.88 -4.39 2.96
CA TYR A 134 -5.89 -3.49 3.52
C TYR A 134 -6.33 -3.91 4.92
N ASP A 135 -5.47 -4.62 5.62
CA ASP A 135 -5.66 -5.11 6.99
C ASP A 135 -5.80 -3.98 8.03
N HIS A 136 -5.38 -2.76 7.70
CA HIS A 136 -5.58 -1.53 8.48
C HIS A 136 -6.97 -0.91 8.31
N ILE A 137 -7.83 -1.46 7.42
CA ILE A 137 -9.19 -0.97 7.14
C ILE A 137 -10.22 -1.97 7.64
N ASP A 138 -11.19 -1.52 8.44
CA ASP A 138 -12.36 -2.32 8.80
C ASP A 138 -13.30 -2.46 7.59
N VAL A 139 -12.99 -3.47 6.75
CA VAL A 139 -13.74 -3.76 5.52
C VAL A 139 -15.21 -4.06 5.80
N LYS A 140 -15.49 -4.74 6.93
CA LYS A 140 -16.86 -5.13 7.29
C LYS A 140 -17.69 -3.88 7.61
N GLU A 141 -17.16 -2.99 8.42
CA GLU A 141 -17.83 -1.74 8.79
C GLU A 141 -18.00 -0.83 7.57
N CYS A 142 -16.99 -0.72 6.71
CA CYS A 142 -17.09 0.05 5.46
C CYS A 142 -18.23 -0.47 4.57
N LYS A 143 -18.31 -1.78 4.36
CA LYS A 143 -19.37 -2.40 3.55
C LYS A 143 -20.78 -2.16 4.13
N GLN A 144 -20.93 -2.21 5.45
CA GLN A 144 -22.21 -1.92 6.12
C GLN A 144 -22.66 -0.46 5.90
N ARG A 145 -21.72 0.46 5.76
CA ARG A 145 -21.99 1.90 5.49
C ARG A 145 -22.08 2.24 4.00
N GLY A 146 -21.88 1.28 3.11
CA GLY A 146 -21.82 1.51 1.67
C GLY A 146 -20.59 2.27 1.21
N ILE A 147 -19.52 2.26 2.01
CA ILE A 147 -18.23 2.89 1.67
C ILE A 147 -17.42 1.92 0.81
N ARG A 148 -17.01 2.40 -0.35
CA ARG A 148 -16.22 1.63 -1.31
C ARG A 148 -14.73 1.71 -0.97
N ILE A 149 -14.00 0.62 -1.15
CA ILE A 149 -12.58 0.53 -0.79
C ILE A 149 -11.76 0.24 -2.03
N GLY A 150 -10.90 1.19 -2.41
CA GLY A 150 -9.89 1.02 -3.44
C GLY A 150 -8.54 0.58 -2.84
N TYR A 151 -7.78 -0.21 -3.59
CA TYR A 151 -6.44 -0.67 -3.23
C TYR A 151 -5.54 -0.77 -4.48
N THR A 152 -4.26 -1.12 -4.34
CA THR A 152 -3.30 -1.11 -5.46
C THR A 152 -2.67 -2.49 -5.71
N PRO A 153 -3.47 -3.50 -6.14
CA PRO A 153 -2.94 -4.82 -6.49
C PRO A 153 -2.13 -4.76 -7.78
N ASP A 154 -1.37 -5.83 -8.04
CA ASP A 154 -0.57 -6.08 -9.25
C ASP A 154 0.63 -5.17 -9.42
N VAL A 155 0.46 -3.87 -9.38
CA VAL A 155 1.46 -2.84 -9.69
C VAL A 155 2.78 -2.98 -8.92
N LEU A 156 2.73 -3.47 -7.68
CA LEU A 156 3.92 -3.64 -6.83
C LEU A 156 4.44 -5.09 -6.79
N THR A 157 3.85 -5.99 -7.55
CA THR A 157 4.18 -7.42 -7.49
C THR A 157 5.64 -7.68 -7.84
N ASP A 158 6.12 -7.10 -8.93
CA ASP A 158 7.50 -7.25 -9.40
C ASP A 158 8.51 -6.64 -8.42
N ALA A 159 8.29 -5.39 -8.00
CA ALA A 159 9.16 -4.71 -7.06
C ALA A 159 9.30 -5.46 -5.72
N THR A 160 8.17 -5.95 -5.17
CA THR A 160 8.18 -6.71 -3.93
C THR A 160 8.88 -8.07 -4.10
N ALA A 161 8.69 -8.74 -5.23
CA ALA A 161 9.37 -9.99 -5.51
C ALA A 161 10.88 -9.79 -5.67
N GLU A 162 11.31 -8.71 -6.31
CA GLU A 162 12.73 -8.34 -6.45
C GLU A 162 13.36 -8.07 -5.09
N LEU A 163 12.71 -7.24 -4.26
CA LEU A 163 13.22 -6.99 -2.91
C LEU A 163 13.28 -8.27 -2.08
N THR A 164 12.29 -9.16 -2.20
CA THR A 164 12.30 -10.44 -1.48
C THR A 164 13.53 -11.27 -1.85
N VAL A 165 13.86 -11.37 -3.12
CA VAL A 165 15.07 -12.07 -3.58
C VAL A 165 16.34 -11.36 -3.13
N ALA A 166 16.39 -10.03 -3.23
CA ALA A 166 17.53 -9.23 -2.76
C ALA A 166 17.76 -9.42 -1.25
N LEU A 167 16.69 -9.37 -0.44
CA LEU A 167 16.74 -9.58 1.00
C LEU A 167 17.19 -11.00 1.35
N LEU A 168 16.68 -12.01 0.63
CA LEU A 168 17.11 -13.40 0.78
C LEU A 168 18.61 -13.52 0.54
N LEU A 169 19.11 -13.00 -0.57
CA LEU A 169 20.55 -13.07 -0.91
C LEU A 169 21.40 -12.26 0.07
N ALA A 170 20.94 -11.09 0.49
CA ALA A 170 21.65 -10.25 1.45
C ALA A 170 21.77 -10.94 2.83
N THR A 171 20.71 -11.56 3.30
CA THR A 171 20.68 -12.32 4.56
C THR A 171 21.54 -13.58 4.45
N ALA A 172 21.31 -14.41 3.43
CA ALA A 172 22.03 -15.65 3.23
C ALA A 172 23.55 -15.49 3.05
N ARG A 173 23.95 -14.40 2.38
CA ARG A 173 25.37 -14.10 2.09
C ARG A 173 26.00 -13.12 3.08
N ARG A 174 25.29 -12.78 4.18
CA ARG A 174 25.76 -11.92 5.27
C ARG A 174 26.26 -10.54 4.78
N LEU A 175 25.60 -9.95 3.75
CA LEU A 175 26.12 -8.78 3.05
C LEU A 175 26.27 -7.57 3.97
N PHE A 176 25.30 -7.30 4.85
CA PHE A 176 25.34 -6.16 5.77
C PHE A 176 26.43 -6.33 6.84
N GLU A 177 26.60 -7.55 7.36
CA GLU A 177 27.67 -7.87 8.29
C GLU A 177 29.05 -7.70 7.61
N ALA A 178 29.22 -8.26 6.41
CA ALA A 178 30.43 -8.14 5.64
C ALA A 178 30.78 -6.67 5.32
N ASN A 179 29.77 -5.88 4.90
CA ASN A 179 29.94 -4.46 4.66
C ASN A 179 30.39 -3.71 5.93
N LYS A 180 29.80 -4.03 7.09
CA LYS A 180 30.22 -3.45 8.38
C LYS A 180 31.71 -3.74 8.67
N GLN A 181 32.21 -4.95 8.36
CA GLN A 181 33.61 -5.30 8.55
C GLN A 181 34.57 -4.41 7.73
N VAL A 182 34.18 -4.01 6.52
CA VAL A 182 34.94 -3.06 5.70
C VAL A 182 35.03 -1.72 6.41
N HIS A 183 33.91 -1.17 6.87
CA HIS A 183 33.86 0.16 7.49
C HIS A 183 34.50 0.21 8.89
N THR A 184 34.52 -0.89 9.64
CA THR A 184 35.09 -0.95 10.99
C THR A 184 36.53 -1.46 11.02
N GLY A 185 37.12 -1.73 9.87
CA GLY A 185 38.51 -2.26 9.79
C GLY A 185 38.63 -3.72 10.25
N GLY A 186 37.55 -4.47 10.30
CA GLY A 186 37.55 -5.91 10.58
C GLY A 186 38.08 -6.76 9.44
N TRP A 187 38.02 -6.26 8.20
CA TRP A 187 38.66 -6.92 7.06
C TRP A 187 40.18 -6.68 7.04
N LYS A 188 40.91 -7.69 7.45
CA LYS A 188 42.39 -7.65 7.49
C LYS A 188 43.02 -8.17 6.21
N SER A 189 42.54 -9.32 5.73
CA SER A 189 42.99 -9.98 4.50
C SER A 189 41.92 -10.92 3.99
N TRP A 190 42.10 -11.41 2.76
CA TRP A 190 41.26 -12.51 2.28
C TRP A 190 41.50 -13.78 3.12
N SER A 191 40.44 -14.48 3.50
CA SER A 191 40.51 -15.75 4.24
C SER A 191 39.48 -16.74 3.69
N PRO A 192 39.87 -18.03 3.48
CA PRO A 192 39.04 -19.01 2.77
C PRO A 192 37.65 -19.24 3.38
N MET A 193 37.51 -19.21 4.70
CA MET A 193 36.27 -19.51 5.41
C MET A 193 35.65 -18.30 6.10
N TRP A 194 36.25 -17.13 5.99
CA TRP A 194 35.74 -15.92 6.63
C TRP A 194 34.55 -15.35 5.88
N MET A 195 33.48 -15.01 6.63
CA MET A 195 32.22 -14.45 6.12
C MET A 195 31.47 -15.35 5.13
N CYS A 196 31.72 -16.66 5.15
CA CYS A 196 30.94 -17.61 4.37
C CYS A 196 29.48 -17.58 4.78
N GLY A 197 28.60 -17.65 3.80
CA GLY A 197 27.16 -17.74 3.94
C GLY A 197 26.58 -18.92 3.15
N THR A 198 25.26 -19.01 3.08
CA THR A 198 24.51 -20.08 2.40
C THR A 198 24.15 -19.69 0.97
N GLY A 199 24.30 -20.60 0.01
CA GLY A 199 23.89 -20.42 -1.39
C GLY A 199 22.51 -20.97 -1.66
N VAL A 200 21.81 -20.42 -2.66
CA VAL A 200 20.48 -20.91 -3.11
C VAL A 200 20.60 -22.19 -3.95
N LYS A 201 21.73 -22.37 -4.65
CA LYS A 201 21.95 -23.56 -5.48
C LYS A 201 21.84 -24.84 -4.65
N ASN A 202 21.08 -25.83 -5.16
CA ASN A 202 20.83 -27.13 -4.53
C ASN A 202 20.04 -27.05 -3.20
N SER A 203 19.50 -25.89 -2.80
CA SER A 203 18.67 -25.74 -1.61
C SER A 203 17.20 -26.07 -1.90
N VAL A 204 16.42 -26.28 -0.85
CA VAL A 204 14.96 -26.32 -0.88
C VAL A 204 14.42 -24.93 -0.51
N VAL A 205 13.71 -24.29 -1.44
CA VAL A 205 13.05 -23.02 -1.20
C VAL A 205 11.57 -23.25 -0.93
N GLY A 206 11.09 -22.85 0.25
CA GLY A 206 9.68 -22.91 0.64
C GLY A 206 9.05 -21.53 0.58
N ILE A 207 7.84 -21.43 0.02
CA ILE A 207 7.07 -20.18 -0.07
C ILE A 207 5.72 -20.39 0.64
N PHE A 208 5.52 -19.68 1.75
CA PHE A 208 4.26 -19.65 2.47
C PHE A 208 3.36 -18.54 1.91
N GLY A 209 2.34 -18.94 1.14
CA GLY A 209 1.48 -18.06 0.35
C GLY A 209 1.92 -17.97 -1.12
N PHE A 210 1.10 -18.51 -2.03
CA PHE A 210 1.40 -18.58 -3.47
C PHE A 210 0.47 -17.69 -4.29
N GLY A 211 0.33 -16.44 -3.82
CA GLY A 211 -0.32 -15.35 -4.56
C GLY A 211 0.60 -14.79 -5.67
N ARG A 212 0.23 -13.65 -6.23
CA ARG A 212 1.02 -12.99 -7.29
C ARG A 212 2.50 -12.81 -6.91
N ILE A 213 2.78 -12.27 -5.73
CA ILE A 213 4.15 -12.05 -5.24
C ILE A 213 4.90 -13.37 -5.07
N GLY A 214 4.29 -14.38 -4.43
CA GLY A 214 4.93 -15.67 -4.24
C GLY A 214 5.30 -16.38 -5.54
N GLN A 215 4.45 -16.27 -6.56
CA GLN A 215 4.71 -16.78 -7.91
C GLN A 215 5.88 -16.04 -8.58
N GLU A 216 5.92 -14.70 -8.48
CA GLU A 216 7.01 -13.92 -9.05
C GLU A 216 8.33 -14.12 -8.32
N VAL A 217 8.31 -14.38 -7.02
CA VAL A 217 9.49 -14.82 -6.25
C VAL A 217 10.00 -16.17 -6.75
N ALA A 218 9.10 -17.16 -6.96
CA ALA A 218 9.47 -18.48 -7.48
C ALA A 218 10.15 -18.38 -8.86
N LYS A 219 9.56 -17.59 -9.77
CA LYS A 219 10.13 -17.34 -11.11
C LYS A 219 11.55 -16.77 -11.04
N ARG A 220 11.77 -15.78 -10.15
CA ARG A 220 13.10 -15.13 -9.98
C ARG A 220 14.12 -16.03 -9.30
N LEU A 221 13.70 -16.99 -8.45
CA LEU A 221 14.62 -17.90 -7.78
C LEU A 221 14.96 -19.14 -8.59
N ALA A 222 14.13 -19.56 -9.54
CA ALA A 222 14.38 -20.73 -10.38
C ALA A 222 15.76 -20.70 -11.09
N PRO A 223 16.23 -19.58 -11.68
CA PRO A 223 17.55 -19.50 -12.31
C PRO A 223 18.74 -19.72 -11.36
N PHE A 224 18.57 -19.57 -10.04
CA PHE A 224 19.61 -19.88 -9.04
C PHE A 224 19.80 -21.37 -8.82
N LYS A 225 19.00 -22.21 -9.49
CA LYS A 225 19.07 -23.68 -9.48
C LYS A 225 18.92 -24.28 -8.09
N PRO A 226 17.87 -23.92 -7.31
CA PRO A 226 17.52 -24.68 -6.12
C PRO A 226 17.23 -26.15 -6.52
N SER A 227 17.36 -27.07 -5.57
CA SER A 227 16.97 -28.48 -5.81
C SER A 227 15.45 -28.65 -5.97
N ARG A 228 14.69 -27.80 -5.25
CA ARG A 228 13.23 -27.75 -5.30
C ARG A 228 12.73 -26.37 -4.86
N ILE A 229 11.67 -25.88 -5.52
CA ILE A 229 10.83 -24.79 -5.01
C ILE A 229 9.49 -25.42 -4.64
N GLN A 230 9.06 -25.21 -3.41
CA GLN A 230 7.80 -25.70 -2.88
C GLN A 230 7.00 -24.58 -2.25
N PHE A 231 5.67 -24.75 -2.16
CA PHE A 231 4.81 -23.73 -1.57
C PHE A 231 3.62 -24.32 -0.83
N THR A 232 3.03 -23.53 0.06
CA THR A 232 1.72 -23.80 0.67
C THR A 232 0.76 -22.67 0.32
N SER A 233 -0.47 -23.03 -0.06
CA SER A 233 -1.55 -22.11 -0.40
C SER A 233 -2.89 -22.68 0.05
N ARG A 234 -3.83 -21.80 0.47
CA ARG A 234 -5.20 -22.20 0.80
C ARG A 234 -6.00 -22.68 -0.40
N THR A 235 -5.72 -22.13 -1.56
CA THR A 235 -6.37 -22.48 -2.82
C THR A 235 -5.46 -23.37 -3.64
N ASP A 236 -6.08 -24.31 -4.36
CA ASP A 236 -5.35 -25.11 -5.34
C ASP A 236 -4.74 -24.21 -6.41
N LYS A 237 -3.46 -24.43 -6.71
CA LYS A 237 -2.66 -23.72 -7.69
C LYS A 237 -1.99 -24.67 -8.70
N PHE A 238 -2.57 -25.83 -8.89
CA PHE A 238 -1.96 -26.93 -9.65
C PHE A 238 -1.44 -26.49 -11.03
N LEU A 239 -2.28 -25.84 -11.84
CA LEU A 239 -1.87 -25.41 -13.20
C LEU A 239 -0.70 -24.40 -13.15
N THR A 240 -0.77 -23.40 -12.28
CA THR A 240 0.31 -22.43 -12.11
C THR A 240 1.59 -23.08 -11.56
N ALA A 241 1.44 -24.09 -10.69
CA ALA A 241 2.57 -24.82 -10.12
C ALA A 241 3.29 -25.65 -11.19
N GLU A 242 2.53 -26.33 -12.05
CA GLU A 242 3.06 -27.11 -13.16
C GLU A 242 3.84 -26.24 -14.14
N ASP A 243 3.27 -25.10 -14.56
CA ASP A 243 3.91 -24.15 -15.47
C ASP A 243 5.24 -23.58 -14.92
N LEU A 244 5.32 -23.42 -13.59
CA LEU A 244 6.50 -22.88 -12.92
C LEU A 244 7.49 -23.98 -12.46
N GLY A 245 7.14 -25.25 -12.58
CA GLY A 245 7.97 -26.36 -12.09
C GLY A 245 8.14 -26.36 -10.56
N VAL A 246 7.10 -25.94 -9.82
CA VAL A 246 7.10 -25.88 -8.34
C VAL A 246 6.08 -26.85 -7.75
N THR A 247 6.23 -27.23 -6.49
CA THR A 247 5.41 -28.27 -5.86
C THR A 247 4.60 -27.70 -4.71
N GLN A 248 3.29 -27.92 -4.70
CA GLN A 248 2.45 -27.63 -3.53
C GLN A 248 2.63 -28.73 -2.48
N VAL A 249 2.88 -28.32 -1.23
CA VAL A 249 3.08 -29.21 -0.10
C VAL A 249 2.26 -28.75 1.11
N PRO A 250 1.95 -29.65 2.07
CA PRO A 250 1.38 -29.27 3.36
C PRO A 250 2.29 -28.29 4.12
N PHE A 251 1.71 -27.48 5.02
CA PHE A 251 2.46 -26.50 5.83
C PHE A 251 3.58 -27.16 6.64
N ASP A 252 3.31 -28.32 7.23
CA ASP A 252 4.28 -29.04 8.03
C ASP A 252 5.51 -29.49 7.23
N GLU A 253 5.31 -30.04 6.02
CA GLU A 253 6.40 -30.37 5.11
C GLU A 253 7.17 -29.11 4.67
N LEU A 254 6.47 -28.02 4.38
CA LEU A 254 7.10 -26.74 4.02
C LEU A 254 8.08 -26.29 5.10
N VAL A 255 7.64 -26.31 6.37
CA VAL A 255 8.43 -25.89 7.54
C VAL A 255 9.65 -26.76 7.76
N GLU A 256 9.46 -28.09 7.72
CA GLU A 256 10.50 -29.07 8.08
C GLU A 256 11.58 -29.22 7.01
N THR A 257 11.24 -29.00 5.75
CA THR A 257 12.15 -29.33 4.65
C THR A 257 12.83 -28.12 4.01
N SER A 258 12.35 -26.89 4.27
CA SER A 258 12.90 -25.69 3.65
C SER A 258 14.27 -25.30 4.21
N ASP A 259 15.19 -24.94 3.34
CA ASP A 259 16.45 -24.26 3.67
C ASP A 259 16.27 -22.74 3.67
N PHE A 260 15.40 -22.24 2.77
CA PHE A 260 14.91 -20.87 2.74
C PHE A 260 13.39 -20.90 2.85
N LEU A 261 12.82 -20.22 3.83
CA LEU A 261 11.38 -20.12 4.01
C LEU A 261 10.95 -18.67 3.84
N ILE A 262 10.16 -18.40 2.82
CA ILE A 262 9.70 -17.06 2.42
C ILE A 262 8.22 -16.92 2.76
N ILE A 263 7.88 -15.86 3.51
CA ILE A 263 6.51 -15.52 3.86
C ILE A 263 5.99 -14.49 2.84
N ALA A 264 4.98 -14.91 2.04
CA ALA A 264 4.35 -14.11 0.99
C ALA A 264 2.81 -14.19 1.05
N CYS A 265 2.24 -14.44 2.23
CA CYS A 265 0.80 -14.54 2.46
C CYS A 265 0.19 -13.20 2.86
N SER A 266 -1.15 -13.10 2.77
CA SER A 266 -1.90 -11.99 3.38
C SER A 266 -1.98 -12.18 4.89
N TYR A 267 -1.99 -11.05 5.62
CA TYR A 267 -2.24 -11.06 7.07
C TYR A 267 -3.75 -11.12 7.35
N ASN A 268 -4.15 -12.03 8.21
CA ASN A 268 -5.51 -12.18 8.73
C ASN A 268 -5.47 -13.01 10.03
N ILE A 269 -6.63 -13.28 10.62
CA ILE A 269 -6.74 -14.03 11.88
C ILE A 269 -6.13 -15.45 11.80
N GLU A 270 -6.15 -16.09 10.62
CA GLU A 270 -5.61 -17.45 10.42
C GLU A 270 -4.09 -17.45 10.30
N THR A 271 -3.51 -16.32 9.81
CA THR A 271 -2.06 -16.20 9.59
C THR A 271 -1.36 -15.39 10.68
N ALA A 272 -2.12 -14.78 11.62
CA ALA A 272 -1.58 -14.06 12.75
C ALA A 272 -0.75 -14.99 13.66
N ASN A 273 0.50 -14.59 13.93
CA ASN A 273 1.46 -15.33 14.78
C ASN A 273 1.63 -16.80 14.36
N MET A 274 1.44 -17.10 13.07
CA MET A 274 1.55 -18.46 12.57
C MET A 274 2.97 -19.00 12.71
N PHE A 275 3.97 -18.14 12.53
CA PHE A 275 5.37 -18.49 12.75
C PHE A 275 5.77 -18.13 14.19
N ASN A 276 5.65 -19.11 15.06
CA ASN A 276 5.91 -19.05 16.51
C ASN A 276 6.96 -20.07 16.93
N ASP A 277 7.26 -20.18 18.22
CA ASP A 277 8.30 -21.07 18.76
C ASP A 277 8.10 -22.53 18.38
N ALA A 278 6.87 -23.02 18.31
CA ALA A 278 6.56 -24.38 17.88
C ALA A 278 6.94 -24.61 16.41
N VAL A 279 6.70 -23.63 15.55
CA VAL A 279 7.09 -23.68 14.14
C VAL A 279 8.61 -23.60 13.98
N PHE A 280 9.26 -22.63 14.68
CA PHE A 280 10.72 -22.48 14.62
C PHE A 280 11.45 -23.71 15.11
N SER A 281 10.91 -24.42 16.09
CA SER A 281 11.50 -25.66 16.63
C SER A 281 11.47 -26.84 15.64
N ARG A 282 10.64 -26.75 14.59
CA ARG A 282 10.51 -27.76 13.53
C ARG A 282 11.30 -27.39 12.27
N MET A 283 11.73 -26.14 12.12
CA MET A 283 12.57 -25.72 11.02
C MET A 283 13.97 -26.33 11.13
N LYS A 284 14.67 -26.41 10.00
CA LYS A 284 16.08 -26.81 10.02
C LYS A 284 16.92 -25.76 10.78
N PRO A 285 17.89 -26.17 11.59
CA PRO A 285 18.83 -25.21 12.23
C PRO A 285 19.60 -24.35 11.22
N SER A 286 19.75 -24.81 9.98
CA SER A 286 20.34 -24.06 8.86
C SER A 286 19.34 -23.21 8.09
N ALA A 287 18.04 -23.21 8.45
CA ALA A 287 17.02 -22.48 7.72
C ALA A 287 17.16 -20.97 7.88
N ILE A 288 16.82 -20.25 6.80
CA ILE A 288 16.77 -18.80 6.75
C ILE A 288 15.32 -18.39 6.48
N LEU A 289 14.75 -17.59 7.37
CA LEU A 289 13.42 -17.03 7.25
C LEU A 289 13.45 -15.68 6.54
N ILE A 290 12.55 -15.46 5.56
CA ILE A 290 12.39 -14.17 4.86
C ILE A 290 10.94 -13.73 4.99
N ASN A 291 10.70 -12.52 5.50
CA ASN A 291 9.36 -11.96 5.62
C ASN A 291 9.27 -10.58 4.92
N THR A 292 8.55 -10.52 3.81
CA THR A 292 8.22 -9.32 3.07
C THR A 292 6.70 -9.12 2.95
N SER A 293 5.93 -9.75 3.84
CA SER A 293 4.46 -9.66 3.85
C SER A 293 3.93 -8.72 4.94
N ARG A 294 3.77 -9.23 6.16
CA ARG A 294 3.39 -8.46 7.36
C ARG A 294 4.15 -8.99 8.59
N GLY A 295 4.56 -8.06 9.48
CA GLY A 295 5.22 -8.42 10.73
C GLY A 295 4.38 -9.36 11.60
N GLY A 296 3.09 -9.09 11.70
CA GLY A 296 2.16 -9.87 12.54
C GLY A 296 1.93 -11.33 12.14
N VAL A 297 2.49 -11.80 11.00
CA VAL A 297 2.49 -13.23 10.64
C VAL A 297 3.49 -14.00 11.51
N VAL A 298 4.48 -13.31 12.05
CA VAL A 298 5.57 -13.87 12.86
C VAL A 298 5.40 -13.39 14.30
N GLU A 299 5.41 -14.33 15.26
CA GLU A 299 5.55 -13.98 16.67
C GLU A 299 6.99 -13.50 16.92
N GLN A 300 7.16 -12.19 17.02
CA GLN A 300 8.49 -11.55 16.98
C GLN A 300 9.37 -11.93 18.18
N HIS A 301 8.79 -12.13 19.38
CA HIS A 301 9.55 -12.56 20.54
C HIS A 301 10.07 -13.99 20.37
N ASP A 302 9.27 -14.87 19.80
CA ASP A 302 9.68 -16.25 19.53
C ASP A 302 10.76 -16.30 18.44
N LEU A 303 10.68 -15.43 17.43
CA LEU A 303 11.72 -15.31 16.41
C LEU A 303 13.06 -14.88 17.04
N ILE A 304 13.06 -13.87 17.93
CA ILE A 304 14.27 -13.44 18.64
C ILE A 304 14.87 -14.59 19.44
N HIS A 305 14.02 -15.33 20.14
CA HIS A 305 14.45 -16.49 20.92
C HIS A 305 15.04 -17.59 20.01
N ALA A 306 14.36 -17.92 18.91
CA ALA A 306 14.79 -18.95 17.96
C ALA A 306 16.17 -18.62 17.33
N LEU A 307 16.37 -17.34 16.96
CA LEU A 307 17.64 -16.86 16.40
C LEU A 307 18.79 -16.92 17.41
N ARG A 308 18.53 -16.52 18.67
CA ARG A 308 19.52 -16.59 19.76
C ARG A 308 19.89 -18.02 20.15
N ALA A 309 18.88 -18.91 20.16
CA ALA A 309 19.08 -20.33 20.49
C ALA A 309 19.60 -21.16 19.31
N GLY A 310 19.75 -20.56 18.11
CA GLY A 310 20.19 -21.30 16.92
C GLY A 310 19.17 -22.30 16.40
N LYS A 311 17.87 -22.16 16.72
CA LYS A 311 16.81 -22.98 16.14
C LYS A 311 16.68 -22.75 14.62
N ILE A 312 16.96 -21.52 14.17
CA ILE A 312 17.12 -21.16 12.77
C ILE A 312 18.42 -20.33 12.58
N GLN A 313 18.98 -20.36 11.39
CA GLN A 313 20.26 -19.72 11.12
C GLN A 313 20.18 -18.20 11.07
N ALA A 314 19.18 -17.65 10.37
CA ALA A 314 19.10 -16.22 10.12
C ALA A 314 17.68 -15.79 9.75
N ALA A 315 17.41 -14.46 9.80
CA ALA A 315 16.16 -13.89 9.30
C ALA A 315 16.41 -12.60 8.51
N GLY A 316 15.66 -12.43 7.40
CA GLY A 316 15.55 -11.20 6.63
C GLY A 316 14.13 -10.67 6.73
N LEU A 317 13.95 -9.47 7.25
CA LEU A 317 12.65 -8.88 7.57
C LEU A 317 12.53 -7.52 6.88
N ASP A 318 11.57 -7.37 5.99
CA ASP A 318 11.16 -6.05 5.49
C ASP A 318 10.00 -5.47 6.32
N VAL A 319 9.41 -6.30 7.16
CA VAL A 319 8.26 -5.98 8.01
C VAL A 319 8.45 -6.48 9.44
N THR A 320 7.96 -5.71 10.42
CA THR A 320 8.10 -5.99 11.85
C THR A 320 6.81 -5.69 12.60
N THR A 321 6.80 -5.97 13.91
CA THR A 321 5.71 -5.58 14.82
C THR A 321 6.31 -5.05 16.13
N PRO A 322 6.11 -3.73 16.45
CA PRO A 322 5.45 -2.72 15.63
C PRO A 322 6.30 -2.21 14.45
N GLU A 323 5.70 -1.37 13.61
CA GLU A 323 6.37 -0.52 12.62
C GLU A 323 6.10 0.96 12.94
N PRO A 324 7.14 1.83 13.09
CA PRO A 324 8.58 1.52 13.05
C PRO A 324 9.05 0.61 14.18
N LEU A 325 10.09 -0.20 13.92
CA LEU A 325 10.72 -1.02 14.95
C LEU A 325 11.43 -0.14 15.98
N PRO A 326 11.18 -0.28 17.31
CA PRO A 326 11.88 0.47 18.35
C PRO A 326 13.40 0.28 18.29
N LEU A 327 14.15 1.36 18.54
CA LEU A 327 15.62 1.35 18.43
C LEU A 327 16.32 0.44 19.45
N ASP A 328 15.67 0.09 20.54
CA ASP A 328 16.14 -0.83 21.59
C ASP A 328 15.72 -2.29 21.30
N ASN A 329 15.05 -2.55 20.18
CA ASN A 329 14.59 -3.89 19.84
C ASN A 329 15.78 -4.84 19.61
N PRO A 330 15.77 -6.04 20.23
CA PRO A 330 16.87 -6.99 20.12
C PRO A 330 17.19 -7.46 18.69
N LEU A 331 16.22 -7.43 17.76
CA LEU A 331 16.48 -7.77 16.35
C LEU A 331 17.59 -6.92 15.72
N LEU A 332 17.72 -5.64 16.15
CA LEU A 332 18.74 -4.72 15.62
C LEU A 332 20.16 -5.05 16.09
N THR A 333 20.30 -5.88 17.13
CA THR A 333 21.62 -6.26 17.69
C THR A 333 22.07 -7.65 17.26
N LEU A 334 21.19 -8.46 16.65
CA LEU A 334 21.52 -9.81 16.20
C LEU A 334 22.32 -9.77 14.90
N PRO A 335 23.51 -10.42 14.84
CA PRO A 335 24.35 -10.38 13.64
C PRO A 335 23.77 -11.20 12.47
N ASN A 336 22.86 -12.11 12.76
CA ASN A 336 22.19 -12.98 11.79
C ASN A 336 20.79 -12.47 11.37
N VAL A 337 20.51 -11.18 11.57
CA VAL A 337 19.25 -10.57 11.18
C VAL A 337 19.51 -9.37 10.26
N VAL A 338 18.72 -9.28 9.20
CA VAL A 338 18.62 -8.10 8.34
C VAL A 338 17.21 -7.53 8.47
N VAL A 339 17.11 -6.26 8.87
CA VAL A 339 15.84 -5.54 8.95
C VAL A 339 15.84 -4.39 7.95
N LEU A 340 14.78 -4.30 7.16
CA LEU A 340 14.51 -3.21 6.23
C LEU A 340 13.23 -2.47 6.66
N PRO A 341 13.07 -1.19 6.30
CA PRO A 341 11.98 -0.36 6.80
C PRO A 341 10.73 -0.38 5.90
N HIS A 342 10.20 -1.56 5.59
CA HIS A 342 9.01 -1.79 4.77
C HIS A 342 9.12 -1.15 3.37
N ILE A 343 10.15 -1.53 2.65
CA ILE A 343 10.47 -0.99 1.32
C ILE A 343 10.15 -1.95 0.16
N GLY A 344 9.34 -2.98 0.39
CA GLY A 344 8.95 -3.99 -0.61
C GLY A 344 8.48 -3.41 -1.95
N SER A 345 7.76 -2.30 -1.92
CA SER A 345 7.27 -1.60 -3.12
C SER A 345 8.05 -0.31 -3.43
N ALA A 346 9.21 -0.06 -2.81
CA ALA A 346 9.94 1.19 -2.93
C ALA A 346 10.80 1.27 -4.21
N ASP A 347 10.18 0.99 -5.34
CA ASP A 347 10.64 1.33 -6.67
C ASP A 347 9.93 2.61 -7.14
N ILE A 348 10.64 3.49 -7.86
CA ILE A 348 10.15 4.82 -8.24
C ILE A 348 8.91 4.73 -9.13
N GLU A 349 8.97 3.93 -10.19
CA GLU A 349 7.87 3.77 -11.16
C GLU A 349 6.67 3.11 -10.49
N THR A 350 6.92 2.09 -9.66
CA THR A 350 5.90 1.41 -8.87
C THR A 350 5.16 2.38 -7.94
N ARG A 351 5.87 3.22 -7.19
CA ARG A 351 5.26 4.20 -6.28
C ARG A 351 4.48 5.29 -7.01
N ILE A 352 4.96 5.73 -8.17
CA ILE A 352 4.25 6.68 -9.04
C ILE A 352 2.93 6.06 -9.50
N GLU A 353 2.96 4.83 -10.00
CA GLU A 353 1.77 4.15 -10.51
C GLU A 353 0.78 3.78 -9.39
N MET A 354 1.27 3.34 -8.23
CA MET A 354 0.42 3.13 -7.04
C MET A 354 -0.36 4.41 -6.68
N SER A 355 0.32 5.57 -6.68
CA SER A 355 -0.33 6.85 -6.39
C SER A 355 -1.38 7.19 -7.44
N ARG A 356 -1.11 6.96 -8.72
CA ARG A 356 -2.06 7.16 -9.82
C ARG A 356 -3.30 6.27 -9.65
N ILE A 357 -3.11 4.98 -9.40
CA ILE A 357 -4.21 4.02 -9.22
C ILE A 357 -5.08 4.43 -8.01
N THR A 358 -4.47 4.82 -6.90
CA THR A 358 -5.18 5.24 -5.69
C THR A 358 -6.09 6.44 -5.98
N ALA A 359 -5.58 7.45 -6.70
CA ALA A 359 -6.36 8.62 -7.11
C ALA A 359 -7.50 8.24 -8.08
N CYS A 360 -7.22 7.40 -9.07
CA CYS A 360 -8.22 6.92 -10.02
C CYS A 360 -9.35 6.13 -9.31
N ASN A 361 -9.02 5.31 -8.31
CA ASN A 361 -10.03 4.61 -7.50
C ASN A 361 -10.92 5.60 -6.74
N ILE A 362 -10.35 6.65 -6.14
CA ILE A 362 -11.12 7.70 -5.47
C ILE A 362 -12.07 8.36 -6.45
N LEU A 363 -11.58 8.84 -7.60
CA LEU A 363 -12.39 9.53 -8.60
C LEU A 363 -13.51 8.63 -9.15
N ALA A 364 -13.21 7.36 -9.44
CA ALA A 364 -14.18 6.38 -9.90
C ALA A 364 -15.26 6.10 -8.84
N GLY A 365 -14.84 5.93 -7.58
CA GLY A 365 -15.74 5.69 -6.48
C GLY A 365 -16.68 6.86 -6.20
N LEU A 366 -16.17 8.08 -6.22
CA LEU A 366 -16.96 9.30 -6.05
C LEU A 366 -17.99 9.50 -7.17
N LYS A 367 -17.65 9.10 -8.40
CA LYS A 367 -18.54 9.14 -9.57
C LYS A 367 -19.53 7.96 -9.62
N GLY A 368 -19.42 6.99 -8.72
CA GLY A 368 -20.24 5.79 -8.71
C GLY A 368 -19.97 4.82 -9.87
N VAL A 369 -18.81 4.96 -10.55
CA VAL A 369 -18.39 4.05 -11.63
C VAL A 369 -17.43 2.97 -11.13
N LYS A 370 -17.10 2.00 -11.98
CA LYS A 370 -16.19 0.90 -11.62
C LYS A 370 -14.79 1.43 -11.30
N MET A 371 -14.24 1.06 -10.13
CA MET A 371 -12.85 1.33 -9.77
C MET A 371 -11.88 0.46 -10.59
N LEU A 372 -10.64 0.89 -10.70
CA LEU A 372 -9.56 0.05 -11.26
C LEU A 372 -9.35 -1.20 -10.41
N SER A 373 -9.40 -1.03 -9.08
CA SER A 373 -9.26 -2.13 -8.12
C SER A 373 -10.08 -1.84 -6.88
N GLU A 374 -11.02 -2.72 -6.56
CA GLU A 374 -11.97 -2.61 -5.45
C GLU A 374 -11.98 -3.89 -4.60
N VAL A 375 -12.14 -3.76 -3.25
CA VAL A 375 -12.18 -4.87 -2.28
C VAL A 375 -13.55 -5.52 -2.18
#